data_6c1996847e2fa92c3e94a79f566d72a3
#
_entry.id   6c1996847e2fa92c3e94a79f566d72a3
#
_cell.length_a   1.000
_cell.length_b   1.000
_cell.length_c   1.000
_cell.angle_alpha   90.00
_cell.angle_beta   90.00
_cell.angle_gamma   90.00
#
_symmetry.space_group_name_H-M   'P 1'
#
loop_
_entity.id
_entity.type
_entity.pdbx_description
1 polymer ?
#
loop_
_entity_poly.entity_id
_entity_poly.type
_entity_poly.pdbx_seq_one_letter_code
_entity_poly.pdbx_strand_id
1 'polypeptide(L)'
;MYDIIGLRNWLVGRLYQYLTMPVVPNDDSPRPAKPFLAYTITSPYIPQAAPPVIEYSDVVKAPPTEEGEEPGAPENWSRKQRTEYPTIVWSFTAVADTQQECYGAVLQARRWFALDGRNALKVRGIVVARLEPVQDRSLILDETEAEYRAGFDVVLRVCSQISIDIETIETVDFESTRSES
;
A
#
# COMPACT_ATOMS: atom_id res chain seq x y z
N MET A 1 3.89 9.53 -2.65
CA MET A 1 3.17 8.97 -1.47
C MET A 1 2.42 7.73 -1.92
N TYR A 2 2.47 6.65 -1.14
CA TYR A 2 1.78 5.41 -1.48
C TYR A 2 0.24 5.56 -1.37
N ASP A 3 -0.50 5.14 -2.41
CA ASP A 3 -1.97 5.20 -2.44
C ASP A 3 -2.58 4.00 -1.70
N ILE A 4 -2.84 4.18 -0.39
CA ILE A 4 -3.44 3.16 0.48
C ILE A 4 -4.90 2.85 0.07
N ILE A 5 -5.63 3.84 -0.45
CA ILE A 5 -7.03 3.67 -0.85
C ILE A 5 -7.11 2.85 -2.14
N GLY A 6 -6.28 3.18 -3.12
CA GLY A 6 -6.18 2.41 -4.36
C GLY A 6 -5.72 0.97 -4.10
N LEU A 7 -4.77 0.76 -3.19
CA LEU A 7 -4.37 -0.59 -2.76
C LEU A 7 -5.55 -1.34 -2.14
N ARG A 8 -6.24 -0.72 -1.20
CA ARG A 8 -7.39 -1.32 -0.53
C ARG A 8 -8.44 -1.78 -1.55
N ASN A 9 -8.86 -0.89 -2.41
CA ASN A 9 -9.90 -1.19 -3.40
C ASN A 9 -9.50 -2.33 -4.33
N TRP A 10 -8.24 -2.33 -4.77
CA TRP A 10 -7.71 -3.39 -5.61
C TRP A 10 -7.63 -4.74 -4.87
N LEU A 11 -7.09 -4.76 -3.65
CA LEU A 11 -6.92 -5.97 -2.86
C LEU A 11 -8.26 -6.62 -2.52
N VAL A 12 -9.22 -5.81 -2.06
CA VAL A 12 -10.58 -6.24 -1.75
C VAL A 12 -11.26 -6.83 -3.00
N GLY A 13 -11.15 -6.16 -4.14
CA GLY A 13 -11.70 -6.67 -5.40
C GLY A 13 -11.08 -8.00 -5.83
N ARG A 14 -9.77 -8.18 -5.66
CA ARG A 14 -9.09 -9.46 -5.97
C ARG A 14 -9.49 -10.59 -5.02
N LEU A 15 -9.59 -10.30 -3.73
CA LEU A 15 -10.05 -11.28 -2.75
C LEU A 15 -11.51 -11.66 -2.98
N TYR A 16 -12.38 -10.70 -3.28
CA TYR A 16 -13.77 -10.96 -3.63
C TYR A 16 -13.89 -11.91 -4.83
N GLN A 17 -13.14 -11.65 -5.90
CA GLN A 17 -13.13 -12.50 -7.10
C GLN A 17 -12.63 -13.91 -6.82
N TYR A 18 -11.64 -14.06 -5.95
CA TYR A 18 -11.05 -15.36 -5.63
C TYR A 18 -11.92 -16.17 -4.67
N LEU A 19 -12.46 -15.53 -3.64
CA LEU A 19 -13.23 -16.19 -2.59
C LEU A 19 -14.71 -16.41 -2.97
N THR A 20 -15.23 -15.64 -3.94
CA THR A 20 -16.64 -15.60 -4.32
C THR A 20 -17.59 -15.28 -3.16
N MET A 21 -17.10 -14.56 -2.16
CA MET A 21 -17.86 -14.09 -1.00
C MET A 21 -17.59 -12.61 -0.72
N PRO A 22 -18.47 -11.91 0.00
CA PRO A 22 -18.27 -10.51 0.37
C PRO A 22 -16.98 -10.29 1.14
N VAL A 23 -16.22 -9.25 0.77
CA VAL A 23 -15.04 -8.76 1.51
C VAL A 23 -15.31 -7.33 1.91
N VAL A 24 -15.53 -7.10 3.20
CA VAL A 24 -16.06 -5.83 3.73
C VAL A 24 -15.13 -5.25 4.81
N PRO A 25 -15.14 -3.92 5.02
CA PRO A 25 -14.44 -3.35 6.14
C PRO A 25 -15.06 -3.84 7.47
N ASN A 26 -14.24 -3.99 8.49
CA ASN A 26 -14.71 -4.33 9.84
C ASN A 26 -15.02 -3.01 10.60
N ASP A 27 -16.05 -2.34 10.16
CA ASP A 27 -16.57 -1.10 10.75
C ASP A 27 -18.06 -1.27 11.11
N ASP A 28 -18.71 -0.19 11.47
CA ASP A 28 -20.14 -0.18 11.85
C ASP A 28 -21.10 -0.24 10.64
N SER A 29 -20.58 -0.49 9.43
CA SER A 29 -21.40 -0.65 8.23
C SER A 29 -22.33 -1.87 8.34
N PRO A 30 -23.50 -1.87 7.66
CA PRO A 30 -24.37 -3.04 7.61
C PRO A 30 -23.61 -4.27 7.12
N ARG A 31 -23.64 -5.34 7.92
CA ARG A 31 -22.95 -6.59 7.58
C ARG A 31 -23.70 -7.34 6.49
N PRO A 32 -22.97 -7.91 5.51
CA PRO A 32 -23.59 -8.77 4.50
C PRO A 32 -24.05 -10.08 5.12
N ALA A 33 -24.82 -10.85 4.34
CA ALA A 33 -25.12 -12.23 4.71
C ALA A 33 -23.85 -13.07 4.84
N LYS A 34 -23.82 -13.97 5.82
CA LYS A 34 -22.70 -14.90 6.02
C LYS A 34 -22.70 -16.01 4.95
N PRO A 35 -21.52 -16.54 4.59
CA PRO A 35 -20.21 -16.17 5.09
C PRO A 35 -19.65 -14.92 4.42
N PHE A 36 -18.83 -14.15 5.13
CA PHE A 36 -18.08 -13.01 4.60
C PHE A 36 -16.69 -12.88 5.23
N LEU A 37 -15.80 -12.15 4.57
CA LEU A 37 -14.49 -11.80 5.08
C LEU A 37 -14.46 -10.33 5.48
N ALA A 38 -14.26 -10.04 6.75
CA ALA A 38 -14.03 -8.69 7.25
C ALA A 38 -12.54 -8.37 7.22
N TYR A 39 -12.20 -7.10 6.94
CA TYR A 39 -10.81 -6.63 7.00
C TYR A 39 -10.67 -5.35 7.81
N THR A 40 -9.50 -5.18 8.43
CA THR A 40 -9.07 -3.94 9.08
C THR A 40 -7.63 -3.66 8.68
N ILE A 41 -7.30 -2.40 8.38
CA ILE A 41 -5.91 -1.96 8.24
C ILE A 41 -5.46 -1.54 9.64
N THR A 42 -4.71 -2.41 10.32
CA THR A 42 -4.28 -2.18 11.71
C THR A 42 -3.08 -1.23 11.79
N SER A 43 -2.24 -1.20 10.75
CA SER A 43 -1.15 -0.24 10.63
C SER A 43 -1.02 0.19 9.16
N PRO A 44 -1.46 1.40 8.82
CA PRO A 44 -1.46 1.86 7.43
C PRO A 44 -0.05 2.21 6.92
N TYR A 45 0.90 2.45 7.82
CA TYR A 45 2.27 2.77 7.48
C TYR A 45 3.21 2.44 8.64
N ILE A 46 4.19 1.57 8.37
CA ILE A 46 5.32 1.31 9.26
C ILE A 46 6.58 1.58 8.44
N PRO A 47 7.41 2.56 8.83
CA PRO A 47 8.62 2.88 8.08
C PRO A 47 9.58 1.69 8.08
N GLN A 48 10.39 1.58 7.02
CA GLN A 48 11.50 0.62 7.01
C GLN A 48 12.59 1.06 8.00
N ALA A 49 13.35 0.11 8.54
CA ALA A 49 14.47 0.40 9.42
C ALA A 49 15.66 1.00 8.68
N ALA A 50 15.86 0.63 7.40
CA ALA A 50 16.93 1.19 6.57
C ALA A 50 16.56 2.59 6.05
N PRO A 51 17.54 3.49 5.83
CA PRO A 51 17.26 4.79 5.23
C PRO A 51 16.68 4.61 3.81
N PRO A 52 15.86 5.56 3.33
CA PRO A 52 15.34 5.54 1.97
C PRO A 52 16.48 5.68 0.95
N VAL A 53 16.31 5.06 -0.20
CA VAL A 53 17.23 5.25 -1.33
C VAL A 53 16.90 6.59 -1.99
N ILE A 54 17.92 7.43 -2.16
CA ILE A 54 17.80 8.73 -2.82
C ILE A 54 18.63 8.68 -4.09
N GLU A 55 18.00 8.92 -5.22
CA GLU A 55 18.63 8.97 -6.53
C GLU A 55 18.41 10.34 -7.16
N TYR A 56 19.38 10.80 -7.92
CA TYR A 56 19.32 12.05 -8.68
C TYR A 56 19.49 11.71 -10.16
N SER A 57 18.70 12.32 -11.00
CA SER A 57 18.80 12.19 -12.46
C SER A 57 18.56 13.53 -13.13
N ASP A 58 19.30 13.82 -14.19
CA ASP A 58 19.09 15.03 -14.96
C ASP A 58 17.79 14.96 -15.75
N VAL A 59 17.06 16.05 -15.78
CA VAL A 59 15.80 16.20 -16.51
C VAL A 59 15.84 17.52 -17.26
N VAL A 60 15.65 17.44 -18.56
CA VAL A 60 15.51 18.62 -19.41
C VAL A 60 14.03 18.95 -19.51
N LYS A 61 13.61 20.13 -19.05
CA LYS A 61 12.24 20.61 -19.20
C LYS A 61 12.16 21.57 -20.37
N ALA A 62 11.15 21.40 -21.19
CA ALA A 62 10.78 22.43 -22.14
C ALA A 62 10.23 23.65 -21.34
N PRO A 63 10.64 24.87 -21.68
CA PRO A 63 10.10 26.05 -21.03
C PRO A 63 8.57 26.14 -21.26
N PRO A 64 7.83 26.74 -20.32
CA PRO A 64 6.41 27.02 -20.53
C PRO A 64 6.27 27.97 -21.74
N THR A 65 5.60 27.52 -22.77
CA THR A 65 5.33 28.34 -23.98
C THR A 65 3.97 28.99 -23.76
N GLU A 66 3.92 30.29 -23.60
CA GLU A 66 2.65 31.05 -23.72
C GLU A 66 2.30 31.16 -25.20
N GLU A 67 0.98 31.19 -25.53
CA GLU A 67 0.52 31.29 -26.93
C GLU A 67 1.06 32.57 -27.59
N GLY A 68 2.02 32.38 -28.51
CA GLY A 68 2.59 33.46 -29.30
C GLY A 68 4.06 33.84 -29.01
N GLU A 69 4.71 33.20 -28.03
CA GLU A 69 6.13 33.37 -27.75
C GLU A 69 6.99 32.27 -28.39
N GLU A 70 8.22 32.63 -28.82
CA GLU A 70 9.21 31.62 -29.25
C GLU A 70 9.59 30.75 -28.02
N PRO A 71 9.73 29.43 -28.21
CA PRO A 71 10.13 28.54 -27.11
C PRO A 71 11.48 28.99 -26.55
N GLY A 72 11.54 29.29 -25.28
CA GLY A 72 12.78 29.63 -24.57
C GLY A 72 13.79 28.48 -24.61
N ALA A 73 15.01 28.71 -24.15
CA ALA A 73 16.02 27.66 -24.04
C ALA A 73 15.58 26.57 -23.06
N PRO A 74 15.88 25.29 -23.32
CA PRO A 74 15.54 24.22 -22.41
C PRO A 74 16.29 24.41 -21.08
N GLU A 75 15.54 24.27 -19.97
CA GLU A 75 16.09 24.38 -18.61
C GLU A 75 16.57 23.02 -18.10
N ASN A 76 17.75 23.01 -17.49
CA ASN A 76 18.29 21.82 -16.85
C ASN A 76 17.74 21.71 -15.43
N TRP A 77 17.10 20.61 -15.13
CA TRP A 77 16.55 20.29 -13.83
C TRP A 77 17.16 19.00 -13.29
N SER A 78 17.27 18.87 -12.01
CA SER A 78 17.65 17.62 -11.34
C SER A 78 16.42 17.00 -10.70
N ARG A 79 16.11 15.76 -11.06
CA ARG A 79 15.05 15.00 -10.40
C ARG A 79 15.62 14.24 -9.21
N LYS A 80 15.18 14.63 -8.02
CA LYS A 80 15.43 13.86 -6.79
C LYS A 80 14.33 12.85 -6.60
N GLN A 81 14.65 11.55 -6.67
CA GLN A 81 13.75 10.45 -6.41
C GLN A 81 14.06 9.81 -5.07
N ARG A 82 13.07 9.72 -4.20
CA ARG A 82 13.14 9.01 -2.92
C ARG A 82 12.33 7.72 -3.03
N THR A 83 12.99 6.58 -2.83
CA THR A 83 12.35 5.26 -2.80
C THR A 83 12.45 4.68 -1.39
N GLU A 84 11.32 4.24 -0.87
CA GLU A 84 11.22 3.58 0.44
C GLU A 84 10.28 2.37 0.35
N TYR A 85 10.43 1.45 1.30
CA TYR A 85 9.67 0.19 1.33
C TYR A 85 8.93 0.02 2.66
N PRO A 86 7.93 0.87 2.96
CA PRO A 86 7.15 0.73 4.18
C PRO A 86 6.36 -0.58 4.19
N THR A 87 5.95 -0.98 5.39
CA THR A 87 5.04 -2.10 5.58
C THR A 87 3.67 -1.63 6.03
N ILE A 88 2.65 -2.40 5.65
CA ILE A 88 1.25 -2.17 6.00
C ILE A 88 0.74 -3.47 6.62
N VAL A 89 0.06 -3.38 7.75
CA VAL A 89 -0.51 -4.55 8.41
C VAL A 89 -2.02 -4.59 8.19
N TRP A 90 -2.49 -5.73 7.70
CA TRP A 90 -3.89 -6.02 7.51
C TRP A 90 -4.32 -7.18 8.39
N SER A 91 -5.47 -7.06 9.02
CA SER A 91 -6.15 -8.13 9.74
C SER A 91 -7.36 -8.57 8.95
N PHE A 92 -7.47 -9.86 8.68
CA PHE A 92 -8.62 -10.48 8.01
C PHE A 92 -9.32 -11.43 8.97
N THR A 93 -10.65 -11.37 9.02
CA THR A 93 -11.47 -12.21 9.87
C THR A 93 -12.65 -12.74 9.06
N ALA A 94 -12.73 -14.05 8.87
CA ALA A 94 -13.90 -14.71 8.31
C ALA A 94 -14.98 -14.83 9.37
N VAL A 95 -16.22 -14.64 8.96
CA VAL A 95 -17.42 -14.75 9.80
C VAL A 95 -18.40 -15.68 9.10
N ALA A 96 -18.89 -16.72 9.79
CA ALA A 96 -19.80 -17.71 9.25
C ALA A 96 -20.77 -18.26 10.32
N ASP A 97 -21.77 -19.01 9.88
CA ASP A 97 -22.74 -19.65 10.78
C ASP A 97 -22.23 -21.00 11.33
N THR A 98 -21.23 -21.58 10.67
CA THR A 98 -20.59 -22.82 11.14
C THR A 98 -19.06 -22.66 11.22
N GLN A 99 -18.45 -23.39 12.16
CA GLN A 99 -17.00 -23.40 12.33
C GLN A 99 -16.27 -23.90 11.07
N GLN A 100 -16.85 -24.91 10.40
CA GLN A 100 -16.27 -25.48 9.18
C GLN A 100 -16.21 -24.46 8.03
N GLU A 101 -17.30 -23.72 7.80
CA GLU A 101 -17.33 -22.66 6.78
C GLU A 101 -16.37 -21.52 7.12
N CYS A 102 -16.32 -21.12 8.40
CA CYS A 102 -15.42 -20.09 8.87
C CYS A 102 -13.97 -20.45 8.62
N TYR A 103 -13.52 -21.65 9.02
CA TYR A 103 -12.15 -22.10 8.78
C TYR A 103 -11.87 -22.31 7.29
N GLY A 104 -12.84 -22.82 6.52
CA GLY A 104 -12.72 -22.96 5.07
C GLY A 104 -12.43 -21.60 4.41
N ALA A 105 -13.23 -20.59 4.74
CA ALA A 105 -13.11 -19.24 4.20
C ALA A 105 -11.77 -18.57 4.56
N VAL A 106 -11.37 -18.62 5.84
CA VAL A 106 -10.13 -17.97 6.29
C VAL A 106 -8.89 -18.66 5.75
N LEU A 107 -8.86 -19.99 5.67
CA LEU A 107 -7.74 -20.73 5.09
C LEU A 107 -7.60 -20.49 3.59
N GLN A 108 -8.72 -20.37 2.86
CA GLN A 108 -8.72 -20.00 1.45
C GLN A 108 -8.18 -18.59 1.25
N ALA A 109 -8.63 -17.62 2.06
CA ALA A 109 -8.11 -16.25 2.02
C ALA A 109 -6.60 -16.22 2.30
N ARG A 110 -6.13 -16.93 3.33
CA ARG A 110 -4.70 -17.03 3.67
C ARG A 110 -3.88 -17.69 2.55
N ARG A 111 -4.42 -18.72 1.90
CA ARG A 111 -3.80 -19.38 0.76
C ARG A 111 -3.57 -18.42 -0.41
N TRP A 112 -4.50 -17.51 -0.65
CA TRP A 112 -4.34 -16.49 -1.69
C TRP A 112 -3.06 -15.67 -1.45
N PHE A 113 -2.82 -15.19 -0.24
CA PHE A 113 -1.60 -14.46 0.10
C PHE A 113 -0.34 -15.34 0.04
N ALA A 114 -0.47 -16.61 0.43
CA ALA A 114 0.66 -17.54 0.45
C ALA A 114 1.11 -17.98 -0.95
N LEU A 115 0.16 -18.18 -1.88
CA LEU A 115 0.39 -18.82 -3.18
C LEU A 115 -0.28 -18.08 -4.34
N ASP A 116 -1.60 -18.12 -4.41
CA ASP A 116 -2.35 -17.86 -5.65
C ASP A 116 -2.33 -16.37 -6.05
N GLY A 117 -2.28 -15.46 -5.08
CA GLY A 117 -2.23 -14.01 -5.30
C GLY A 117 -0.82 -13.43 -5.46
N ARG A 118 0.24 -14.21 -5.22
CA ARG A 118 1.62 -13.69 -5.19
C ARG A 118 2.06 -12.99 -6.45
N ASN A 119 1.71 -13.52 -7.62
CA ASN A 119 2.05 -12.90 -8.89
C ASN A 119 1.32 -11.57 -9.09
N ALA A 120 0.04 -11.50 -8.72
CA ALA A 120 -0.74 -10.27 -8.79
C ALA A 120 -0.19 -9.19 -7.85
N LEU A 121 0.24 -9.56 -6.64
CA LEU A 121 0.90 -8.67 -5.69
C LEU A 121 2.24 -8.17 -6.24
N LYS A 122 3.08 -9.09 -6.77
CA LYS A 122 4.40 -8.76 -7.32
C LYS A 122 4.34 -7.74 -8.48
N VAL A 123 3.38 -7.89 -9.38
CA VAL A 123 3.19 -6.94 -10.50
C VAL A 123 2.92 -5.51 -10.00
N ARG A 124 2.36 -5.36 -8.80
CA ARG A 124 2.14 -4.07 -8.15
C ARG A 124 3.27 -3.63 -7.20
N GLY A 125 4.40 -4.32 -7.20
CA GLY A 125 5.50 -4.02 -6.29
C GLY A 125 5.19 -4.32 -4.81
N ILE A 126 4.25 -5.26 -4.55
CA ILE A 126 3.82 -5.65 -3.21
C ILE A 126 4.40 -7.01 -2.87
N VAL A 127 4.99 -7.13 -1.70
CA VAL A 127 5.54 -8.38 -1.17
C VAL A 127 4.87 -8.74 0.13
N VAL A 128 4.45 -9.99 0.28
CA VAL A 128 4.01 -10.54 1.57
C VAL A 128 5.26 -10.75 2.43
N ALA A 129 5.49 -9.83 3.36
CA ALA A 129 6.65 -9.87 4.25
C ALA A 129 6.46 -10.88 5.38
N ARG A 130 5.23 -10.98 5.91
CA ARG A 130 4.87 -11.93 6.95
C ARG A 130 3.39 -12.31 6.85
N LEU A 131 3.09 -13.57 7.14
CA LEU A 131 1.75 -14.12 7.12
C LEU A 131 1.53 -14.90 8.42
N GLU A 132 0.74 -14.34 9.31
CA GLU A 132 0.50 -14.92 10.63
C GLU A 132 -0.34 -16.20 10.58
N PRO A 133 -0.26 -17.05 11.60
CA PRO A 133 -1.14 -18.20 11.72
C PRO A 133 -2.60 -17.77 11.88
N VAL A 134 -3.50 -18.67 11.49
CA VAL A 134 -4.93 -18.48 11.72
C VAL A 134 -5.23 -18.67 13.21
N GLN A 135 -5.99 -17.75 13.76
CA GLN A 135 -6.45 -17.75 15.15
C GLN A 135 -7.97 -17.82 15.20
N ASP A 136 -8.49 -18.56 16.16
CA ASP A 136 -9.91 -18.52 16.50
C ASP A 136 -10.24 -17.17 17.19
N ARG A 137 -11.24 -16.49 16.68
CA ARG A 137 -11.74 -15.20 17.16
C ARG A 137 -13.24 -15.25 17.45
N SER A 138 -13.78 -16.46 17.63
CA SER A 138 -15.20 -16.70 17.83
C SER A 138 -15.72 -15.97 19.06
N LEU A 139 -16.95 -15.48 18.97
CA LEU A 139 -17.64 -14.79 20.04
C LEU A 139 -18.88 -15.61 20.43
N ILE A 140 -19.07 -15.85 21.71
CA ILE A 140 -20.31 -16.36 22.27
C ILE A 140 -21.14 -15.12 22.58
N LEU A 141 -22.20 -14.89 21.78
CA LEU A 141 -23.05 -13.70 21.89
C LEU A 141 -24.12 -13.92 22.97
N ASP A 142 -24.63 -15.15 23.12
CA ASP A 142 -25.61 -15.56 24.15
C ASP A 142 -25.55 -17.09 24.29
N GLU A 143 -26.26 -17.67 25.28
CA GLU A 143 -26.30 -19.14 25.49
C GLU A 143 -26.79 -19.94 24.27
N THR A 144 -27.44 -19.29 23.31
CA THR A 144 -28.04 -19.90 22.11
C THR A 144 -27.43 -19.49 20.79
N GLU A 145 -26.61 -18.42 20.74
CA GLU A 145 -26.00 -17.92 19.51
C GLU A 145 -24.48 -17.83 19.61
N ALA A 146 -23.80 -18.67 18.87
CA ALA A 146 -22.36 -18.56 18.64
C ALA A 146 -22.11 -17.97 17.26
N GLU A 147 -21.28 -16.92 17.16
CA GLU A 147 -20.78 -16.43 15.90
C GLU A 147 -19.35 -16.95 15.71
N TYR A 148 -19.17 -17.82 14.70
CA TYR A 148 -17.87 -18.39 14.40
C TYR A 148 -17.03 -17.37 13.64
N ARG A 149 -15.88 -17.03 14.22
CA ARG A 149 -14.91 -16.11 13.66
C ARG A 149 -13.51 -16.72 13.69
N ALA A 150 -12.78 -16.63 12.61
CA ALA A 150 -11.38 -17.00 12.54
C ALA A 150 -10.63 -15.99 11.69
N GLY A 151 -9.40 -15.66 12.05
CA GLY A 151 -8.68 -14.60 11.36
C GLY A 151 -7.17 -14.79 11.37
N PHE A 152 -6.51 -14.02 10.52
CA PHE A 152 -5.04 -13.93 10.44
C PHE A 152 -4.63 -12.51 10.08
N ASP A 153 -3.39 -12.18 10.39
CA ASP A 153 -2.79 -10.93 10.01
C ASP A 153 -1.77 -11.15 8.88
N VAL A 154 -1.70 -10.18 7.97
CA VAL A 154 -0.71 -10.17 6.89
C VAL A 154 0.04 -8.84 6.89
N VAL A 155 1.36 -8.92 6.83
CA VAL A 155 2.26 -7.78 6.68
C VAL A 155 2.68 -7.68 5.22
N LEU A 156 2.27 -6.62 4.56
CA LEU A 156 2.59 -6.31 3.17
C LEU A 156 3.67 -5.24 3.12
N ARG A 157 4.74 -5.49 2.38
CA ARG A 157 5.74 -4.47 2.05
C ARG A 157 5.41 -3.89 0.70
N VAL A 158 5.40 -2.58 0.60
CA VAL A 158 5.06 -1.84 -0.62
C VAL A 158 6.20 -0.94 -1.04
N CYS A 159 6.33 -0.67 -2.34
CA CYS A 159 7.27 0.31 -2.85
C CYS A 159 6.59 1.68 -2.90
N SER A 160 7.17 2.67 -2.23
CA SER A 160 6.72 4.07 -2.26
C SER A 160 7.80 4.92 -2.90
N GLN A 161 7.47 5.55 -4.03
CA GLN A 161 8.37 6.46 -4.75
C GLN A 161 7.78 7.86 -4.74
N ILE A 162 8.64 8.83 -4.40
CA ILE A 162 8.32 10.25 -4.44
C ILE A 162 9.40 10.92 -5.25
N SER A 163 9.02 11.67 -6.29
CA SER A 163 9.94 12.43 -7.12
C SER A 163 9.65 13.92 -6.99
N ILE A 164 10.71 14.72 -6.90
CA ILE A 164 10.66 16.19 -6.87
C ILE A 164 11.69 16.67 -7.88
N ASP A 165 11.28 17.55 -8.77
CA ASP A 165 12.18 18.23 -9.68
C ASP A 165 12.74 19.48 -9.00
N ILE A 166 14.05 19.62 -9.00
CA ILE A 166 14.79 20.71 -8.38
C ILE A 166 15.53 21.46 -9.49
N GLU A 167 15.42 22.76 -9.50
CA GLU A 167 16.18 23.62 -10.43
C GLU A 167 17.69 23.45 -10.18
N THR A 168 18.44 23.26 -11.25
CA THR A 168 19.89 23.09 -11.15
C THR A 168 20.56 24.46 -11.16
N ILE A 169 21.36 24.74 -10.12
CA ILE A 169 22.20 25.95 -10.10
C ILE A 169 23.40 25.70 -11.00
N GLU A 170 23.40 26.27 -12.21
CA GLU A 170 24.45 26.06 -13.19
C GLU A 170 25.72 26.90 -12.93
N THR A 171 25.59 28.05 -12.28
CA THR A 171 26.70 28.97 -12.02
C THR A 171 26.57 29.63 -10.65
N VAL A 172 27.65 29.65 -9.91
CA VAL A 172 27.81 30.47 -8.70
C VAL A 172 28.92 31.47 -8.97
N ASP A 173 28.57 32.70 -9.30
CA ASP A 173 29.52 33.79 -9.44
C ASP A 173 29.98 34.26 -8.04
N PHE A 174 31.24 34.04 -7.71
CA PHE A 174 31.85 34.57 -6.50
C PHE A 174 32.48 35.93 -6.80
N GLU A 175 31.80 37.01 -6.49
CA GLU A 175 32.48 38.30 -6.38
C GLU A 175 33.35 38.33 -5.14
N SER A 176 34.69 38.18 -5.35
CA SER A 176 35.62 38.40 -4.29
C SER A 176 35.89 39.92 -4.16
N THR A 177 35.20 40.58 -3.24
CA THR A 177 35.59 41.93 -2.79
C THR A 177 36.89 41.85 -2.00
N ARG A 178 38.02 42.08 -2.67
CA ARG A 178 39.31 42.29 -2.03
C ARG A 178 39.30 43.70 -1.47
N SER A 179 39.11 43.85 -0.16
CA SER A 179 39.33 45.11 0.53
C SER A 179 40.85 45.34 0.59
N GLU A 180 41.38 46.25 -0.22
CA GLU A 180 42.70 46.80 -0.03
C GLU A 180 42.69 47.72 1.19
N SER A 181 43.52 47.37 2.19
CA SER A 181 43.83 48.22 3.34
C SER A 181 45.15 48.89 3.11
#